data_050a02e04f742ce4631eeb298b120159
#
_entry.id   050a02e04f742ce4631eeb298b120159
#
_cell.length_a   1.000
_cell.length_b   1.000
_cell.length_c   1.000
_cell.angle_alpha   90.00
_cell.angle_beta   90.00
_cell.angle_gamma   90.00
#
_symmetry.space_group_name_H-M   'P 1'
#
loop_
_entity.id
_entity.type
_entity.pdbx_description
1 polymer ?
#
loop_
_entity_poly.entity_id
_entity_poly.type
_entity_poly.pdbx_seq_one_letter_code
_entity_poly.pdbx_strand_id
1 'polypeptide(L)'
;MVFNFTIVFWSCHQLVVNTTSEELSNIAIEASVWDLEGTFLYYQGFENLFAPVRKTVPIVEMKYPKSKNPKPVFFLLLKLYHTSDFGILSRNFYWLHLSGGDYKLLEPYRRKKIPLKITSKVFIKGFTYEIEMHV
;
A
#
# COMPACT_ATOMS: atom_id res chain seq x y z
N MET A 1 -10.12 5.04 -13.65
CA MET A 1 -8.91 5.84 -13.32
C MET A 1 -7.92 4.89 -12.65
N VAL A 2 -6.74 4.69 -13.21
CA VAL A 2 -5.75 3.77 -12.65
C VAL A 2 -4.56 4.59 -12.18
N PHE A 3 -4.41 4.74 -10.87
CA PHE A 3 -3.21 5.30 -10.27
C PHE A 3 -2.29 4.15 -9.89
N ASN A 4 -1.10 4.11 -10.45
CA ASN A 4 -0.12 3.10 -10.11
C ASN A 4 0.99 3.71 -9.24
N PHE A 5 1.15 3.19 -8.04
CA PHE A 5 2.39 3.34 -7.29
C PHE A 5 3.37 2.28 -7.74
N THR A 6 4.59 2.68 -8.00
CA THR A 6 5.67 1.73 -8.22
C THR A 6 6.75 2.00 -7.19
N ILE A 7 7.19 0.96 -6.52
CA ILE A 7 8.41 1.01 -5.72
C ILE A 7 9.53 0.51 -6.62
N VAL A 8 10.51 1.36 -6.88
CA VAL A 8 11.72 0.96 -7.60
C VAL A 8 12.76 0.55 -6.57
N PHE A 9 13.09 -0.75 -6.59
CA PHE A 9 14.12 -1.33 -5.73
C PHE A 9 15.49 -1.27 -6.42
N TRP A 10 16.29 -0.26 -6.09
CA TRP A 10 17.74 -0.30 -6.32
C TRP A 10 18.40 0.44 -5.16
N SER A 11 18.96 -0.30 -4.23
CA SER A 11 19.74 0.15 -3.06
C SER A 11 19.10 1.16 -2.09
N CYS A 12 18.07 1.89 -2.48
CA CYS A 12 17.23 2.75 -1.65
C CYS A 12 15.76 2.59 -2.06
N HIS A 13 14.85 2.57 -1.08
CA HIS A 13 13.42 2.43 -1.32
C HIS A 13 12.85 3.79 -1.73
N GLN A 14 12.75 4.03 -3.02
CA GLN A 14 12.20 5.27 -3.54
C GLN A 14 10.70 5.15 -3.77
N LEU A 15 9.93 6.06 -3.16
CA LEU A 15 8.50 6.20 -3.43
C LEU A 15 8.29 7.00 -4.71
N VAL A 16 7.46 6.46 -5.58
CA VAL A 16 7.19 7.04 -6.90
C VAL A 16 5.69 7.13 -7.13
N VAL A 17 5.22 8.30 -7.57
CA VAL A 17 3.84 8.47 -8.06
C VAL A 17 3.84 8.47 -9.57
N ASN A 18 2.97 7.65 -10.14
CA ASN A 18 2.75 7.59 -11.57
C ASN A 18 1.32 8.00 -11.89
N THR A 19 1.15 9.02 -12.73
CA THR A 19 -0.16 9.49 -13.18
C THR A 19 -0.34 9.17 -14.65
N THR A 20 -1.54 8.71 -15.02
CA THR A 20 -1.83 8.29 -16.40
C THR A 20 -2.64 9.30 -17.20
N SER A 21 -3.61 9.99 -16.61
CA SER A 21 -4.58 10.81 -17.32
C SER A 21 -4.71 12.24 -16.81
N GLU A 22 -4.46 12.47 -15.54
CA GLU A 22 -4.68 13.77 -14.89
C GLU A 22 -3.48 14.15 -14.04
N GLU A 23 -3.23 15.43 -13.90
CA GLU A 23 -2.30 15.92 -12.89
C GLU A 23 -2.92 15.84 -11.50
N LEU A 24 -2.10 15.61 -10.52
CA LEU A 24 -2.52 15.59 -9.12
C LEU A 24 -1.78 16.70 -8.37
N SER A 25 -2.55 17.61 -7.79
CA SER A 25 -2.05 18.66 -6.91
C SER A 25 -2.60 18.47 -5.49
N ASN A 26 -1.92 19.05 -4.52
CA ASN A 26 -2.31 18.97 -3.11
C ASN A 26 -2.57 17.54 -2.65
N ILE A 27 -1.65 16.66 -2.99
CA ILE A 27 -1.68 15.26 -2.59
C ILE A 27 -0.72 14.98 -1.45
N ALA A 28 -1.06 13.97 -0.68
CA ALA A 28 -0.21 13.44 0.38
C ALA A 28 -0.02 11.94 0.23
N ILE A 29 1.12 11.45 0.71
CA ILE A 29 1.46 10.03 0.76
C ILE A 29 1.74 9.65 2.21
N GLU A 30 1.18 8.52 2.61
CA GLU A 30 1.52 7.82 3.84
C GLU A 30 2.18 6.50 3.52
N ALA A 31 3.33 6.26 4.15
CA ALA A 31 4.02 4.98 4.14
C ALA A 31 4.04 4.43 5.56
N SER A 32 3.42 3.29 5.77
CA SER A 32 3.41 2.60 7.07
C SER A 32 3.98 1.20 6.94
N VAL A 33 4.82 0.81 7.90
CA VAL A 33 5.48 -0.50 7.94
C VAL A 33 5.00 -1.28 9.15
N TRP A 34 4.73 -2.57 8.92
CA TRP A 34 4.16 -3.49 9.89
C TRP A 34 4.92 -4.81 9.86
N ASP A 35 5.06 -5.47 11.01
CA ASP A 35 5.59 -6.83 11.05
C ASP A 35 4.53 -7.89 10.72
N LEU A 36 4.92 -9.16 10.75
CA LEU A 36 4.03 -10.28 10.45
C LEU A 36 2.95 -10.50 11.52
N GLU A 37 3.16 -9.99 12.71
CA GLU A 37 2.23 -10.05 13.83
C GLU A 37 1.21 -8.90 13.82
N GLY A 38 1.37 -7.94 12.88
CA GLY A 38 0.53 -6.76 12.79
C GLY A 38 0.99 -5.62 13.71
N THR A 39 2.23 -5.68 14.21
CA THR A 39 2.80 -4.60 15.00
C THR A 39 3.24 -3.47 14.09
N PHE A 40 2.84 -2.27 14.42
CA PHE A 40 3.27 -1.05 13.72
C PHE A 40 4.74 -0.75 14.03
N LEU A 41 5.56 -0.62 12.98
CA LEU A 41 7.01 -0.45 13.11
C LEU A 41 7.50 0.94 12.72
N TYR A 42 6.89 1.54 11.71
CA TYR A 42 7.40 2.78 11.12
C TYR A 42 6.33 3.52 10.35
N TYR A 43 6.42 4.84 10.35
CA TYR A 43 5.57 5.75 9.58
C TYR A 43 6.40 6.87 8.97
N GLN A 44 6.05 7.23 7.75
CA GLN A 44 6.57 8.40 7.08
C GLN A 44 5.45 9.01 6.22
N GLY A 45 5.18 10.30 6.45
CA GLY A 45 4.19 11.07 5.70
C GLY A 45 4.87 12.15 4.86
N PHE A 46 4.25 12.48 3.72
CA PHE A 46 4.66 13.54 2.81
C PHE A 46 3.42 14.26 2.34
N GLU A 47 3.44 15.59 2.42
CA GLU A 47 2.31 16.44 2.06
C GLU A 47 2.71 17.47 1.01
N ASN A 48 1.72 18.15 0.46
CA ASN A 48 1.88 19.21 -0.55
C ASN A 48 2.65 18.74 -1.80
N LEU A 49 2.38 17.52 -2.21
CA LEU A 49 3.02 16.93 -3.37
C LEU A 49 2.25 17.26 -4.64
N PHE A 50 2.99 17.25 -5.76
CA PHE A 50 2.46 17.45 -7.09
C PHE A 50 2.95 16.34 -8.03
N ALA A 51 2.06 15.78 -8.82
CA ALA A 51 2.38 14.79 -9.83
C ALA A 51 1.79 15.18 -11.19
N PRO A 52 2.62 15.56 -12.18
CA PRO A 52 2.17 15.95 -13.51
C PRO A 52 1.65 14.77 -14.32
N VAL A 53 0.85 15.07 -15.33
CA VAL A 53 0.26 14.06 -16.25
C VAL A 53 1.35 13.23 -16.91
N ARG A 54 1.13 11.92 -16.98
CA ARG A 54 1.97 10.94 -17.71
C ARG A 54 3.44 10.98 -17.33
N LYS A 55 3.72 11.32 -16.07
CA LYS A 55 5.09 11.31 -15.55
C LYS A 55 5.19 10.44 -14.30
N THR A 56 6.35 9.84 -14.17
CA THR A 56 6.78 9.18 -12.96
C THR A 56 7.56 10.18 -12.13
N VAL A 57 7.07 10.51 -10.95
CA VAL A 57 7.71 11.47 -10.06
C VAL A 57 8.31 10.73 -8.87
N PRO A 58 9.63 10.69 -8.74
CA PRO A 58 10.27 10.25 -7.50
C PRO A 58 9.95 11.26 -6.41
N ILE A 59 9.35 10.79 -5.31
CA ILE A 59 8.91 11.67 -4.25
C ILE A 59 9.93 11.73 -3.15
N VAL A 60 10.37 10.54 -2.69
CA VAL A 60 11.31 10.52 -1.58
C VAL A 60 11.88 9.12 -1.37
N GLU A 61 13.01 9.09 -0.70
CA GLU A 61 13.60 7.87 -0.17
C GLU A 61 12.95 7.49 1.16
N MET A 62 12.44 6.26 1.25
CA MET A 62 11.91 5.71 2.48
C MET A 62 13.06 5.24 3.39
N LYS A 63 13.18 5.83 4.56
CA LYS A 63 14.29 5.56 5.52
C LYS A 63 13.98 4.40 6.47
N TYR A 64 13.51 3.27 5.95
CA TYR A 64 13.33 2.06 6.73
C TYR A 64 14.33 0.99 6.27
N PRO A 65 14.89 0.15 7.15
CA PRO A 65 14.68 0.09 8.60
C PRO A 65 15.57 1.06 9.39
N LYS A 66 15.03 1.60 10.50
CA LYS A 66 15.77 2.46 11.43
C LYS A 66 16.39 1.69 12.61
N SER A 67 15.95 0.46 12.87
CA SER A 67 16.44 -0.34 13.99
C SER A 67 17.76 -1.06 13.68
N LYS A 68 18.56 -1.34 14.72
CA LYS A 68 19.79 -2.15 14.57
C LYS A 68 19.51 -3.60 14.18
N ASN A 69 18.32 -4.13 14.54
CA ASN A 69 17.88 -5.49 14.23
C ASN A 69 16.47 -5.46 13.63
N PRO A 70 16.32 -5.01 12.39
CA PRO A 70 15.01 -4.96 11.76
C PRO A 70 14.49 -6.36 11.47
N LYS A 71 13.16 -6.51 11.52
CA LYS A 71 12.51 -7.76 11.10
C LYS A 71 12.82 -8.01 9.62
N PRO A 72 13.25 -9.21 9.23
CA PRO A 72 13.66 -9.49 7.85
C PRO A 72 12.51 -9.42 6.85
N VAL A 73 11.29 -9.80 7.26
CA VAL A 73 10.07 -9.71 6.46
C VAL A 73 9.13 -8.70 7.10
N PHE A 74 8.55 -7.84 6.31
CA PHE A 74 7.62 -6.82 6.76
C PHE A 74 6.61 -6.45 5.66
N PHE A 75 5.54 -5.80 6.07
CA PHE A 75 4.53 -5.25 5.18
C PHE A 75 4.71 -3.74 5.06
N LEU A 76 4.60 -3.25 3.84
CA LEU A 76 4.53 -1.83 3.54
C LEU A 76 3.16 -1.50 2.97
N LEU A 77 2.43 -0.64 3.65
CA LEU A 77 1.19 -0.07 3.16
C LEU A 77 1.43 1.37 2.74
N LEU A 78 1.13 1.67 1.48
CA LEU A 78 1.14 3.02 0.92
C LEU A 78 -0.28 3.50 0.71
N LYS A 79 -0.54 4.76 1.06
CA LYS A 79 -1.78 5.45 0.75
C LYS A 79 -1.46 6.77 0.07
N LEU A 80 -2.18 7.07 -0.99
CA LEU A 80 -2.20 8.38 -1.66
C LEU A 80 -3.59 8.98 -1.45
N TYR A 81 -3.66 10.23 -1.06
CA TYR A 81 -4.92 10.91 -0.84
C TYR A 81 -4.82 12.42 -1.14
N HIS A 82 -5.94 13.07 -1.35
CA HIS A 82 -6.01 14.53 -1.40
C HIS A 82 -5.94 15.12 0.00
N THR A 83 -5.19 16.20 0.16
CA THR A 83 -5.08 16.89 1.46
C THR A 83 -6.35 17.67 1.82
N SER A 84 -7.20 18.01 0.85
CA SER A 84 -8.40 18.82 1.04
C SER A 84 -9.55 18.09 1.72
N ASP A 85 -9.77 16.82 1.38
CA ASP A 85 -10.92 16.02 1.82
C ASP A 85 -10.56 14.64 2.35
N PHE A 86 -9.26 14.34 2.39
CA PHE A 86 -8.70 13.03 2.75
C PHE A 86 -9.24 11.86 1.90
N GLY A 87 -9.75 12.17 0.71
CA GLY A 87 -10.19 11.18 -0.26
C GLY A 87 -9.05 10.29 -0.72
N ILE A 88 -9.17 8.97 -0.49
CA ILE A 88 -8.14 8.01 -0.88
C ILE A 88 -8.15 7.83 -2.40
N LEU A 89 -7.05 8.23 -3.04
CA LEU A 89 -6.83 8.08 -4.48
C LEU A 89 -6.28 6.70 -4.83
N SER A 90 -5.38 6.19 -4.00
CA SER A 90 -4.76 4.88 -4.24
C SER A 90 -4.25 4.28 -2.93
N ARG A 91 -4.25 2.95 -2.90
CA ARG A 91 -3.70 2.17 -1.79
C ARG A 91 -2.95 0.98 -2.35
N ASN A 92 -1.68 0.82 -1.97
CA ASN A 92 -0.85 -0.31 -2.36
C ASN A 92 -0.27 -0.99 -1.14
N PHE A 93 -0.18 -2.31 -1.22
CA PHE A 93 0.34 -3.16 -0.16
C PHE A 93 1.47 -4.04 -0.73
N TYR A 94 2.60 -4.07 -0.04
CA TYR A 94 3.78 -4.81 -0.46
C TYR A 94 4.29 -5.71 0.66
N TRP A 95 4.71 -6.90 0.28
CA TRP A 95 5.44 -7.84 1.12
C TRP A 95 6.91 -7.66 0.80
N LEU A 96 7.70 -7.31 1.76
CA LEU A 96 9.10 -6.94 1.55
C LEU A 96 10.03 -7.79 2.42
N HIS A 97 11.23 -8.03 1.90
CA HIS A 97 12.29 -8.73 2.60
C HIS A 97 13.59 -7.93 2.48
N LEU A 98 14.28 -7.71 3.61
CA LEU A 98 15.50 -6.88 3.65
C LEU A 98 16.65 -7.43 2.80
N SER A 99 16.80 -8.75 2.75
CA SER A 99 17.89 -9.43 2.03
C SER A 99 17.50 -9.93 0.65
N GLY A 100 16.31 -9.56 0.16
CA GLY A 100 15.88 -9.89 -1.20
C GLY A 100 15.52 -11.35 -1.44
N GLY A 101 14.46 -11.87 -0.82
CA GLY A 101 13.77 -13.01 -1.43
C GLY A 101 13.53 -14.27 -0.59
N ASP A 102 13.89 -14.37 0.67
CA ASP A 102 13.50 -15.52 1.49
C ASP A 102 12.23 -15.22 2.32
N TYR A 103 11.09 -15.69 1.84
CA TYR A 103 9.78 -15.54 2.49
C TYR A 103 9.37 -16.76 3.32
N LYS A 104 10.29 -17.65 3.69
CA LYS A 104 9.99 -18.85 4.52
C LYS A 104 9.33 -18.51 5.84
N LEU A 105 9.60 -17.33 6.38
CA LEU A 105 8.95 -16.82 7.58
C LEU A 105 7.43 -16.66 7.44
N LEU A 106 6.90 -16.63 6.21
CA LEU A 106 5.45 -16.58 5.96
C LEU A 106 4.78 -17.96 6.01
N GLU A 107 5.54 -19.06 5.92
CA GLU A 107 4.96 -20.42 5.87
C GLU A 107 4.07 -20.77 7.10
N PRO A 108 4.43 -20.39 8.34
CA PRO A 108 3.54 -20.61 9.48
C PRO A 108 2.19 -19.89 9.35
N TYR A 109 2.17 -18.72 8.69
CA TYR A 109 0.96 -17.90 8.53
C TYR A 109 0.05 -18.41 7.41
N ARG A 110 0.58 -19.12 6.42
CA ARG A 110 -0.19 -19.72 5.32
C ARG A 110 -1.31 -20.63 5.80
N ARG A 111 -1.10 -21.34 6.91
CA ARG A 111 -2.06 -22.28 7.50
C ARG A 111 -2.86 -21.69 8.66
N LYS A 112 -2.56 -20.46 9.07
CA LYS A 112 -3.26 -19.81 10.17
C LYS A 112 -4.68 -19.47 9.75
N LYS A 113 -5.67 -20.06 10.43
CA LYS A 113 -7.07 -19.69 10.22
C LYS A 113 -7.31 -18.33 10.88
N ILE A 114 -7.74 -17.35 10.09
CA ILE A 114 -8.16 -16.04 10.58
C ILE A 114 -9.69 -16.06 10.64
N PRO A 115 -10.31 -15.74 11.78
CA PRO A 115 -11.77 -15.67 11.89
C PRO A 115 -12.24 -14.40 11.15
N LEU A 116 -12.46 -14.51 9.85
CA LEU A 116 -13.08 -13.44 9.06
C LEU A 116 -14.59 -13.56 9.20
N LYS A 117 -15.24 -12.46 9.60
CA LYS A 117 -16.69 -12.36 9.56
C LYS A 117 -17.09 -11.84 8.17
N ILE A 118 -17.44 -12.77 7.30
CA ILE A 118 -17.91 -12.44 5.96
C ILE A 118 -19.44 -12.42 5.97
N THR A 119 -20.04 -11.32 5.55
CA THR A 119 -21.47 -11.22 5.29
C THR A 119 -21.70 -11.00 3.79
N SER A 120 -22.66 -11.69 3.22
CA SER A 120 -23.04 -11.52 1.81
C SER A 120 -24.53 -11.24 1.68
N LYS A 121 -24.90 -10.38 0.75
CA LYS A 121 -26.28 -10.13 0.33
C LYS A 121 -26.38 -10.37 -1.17
N VAL A 122 -27.43 -11.06 -1.58
CA VAL A 122 -27.73 -11.30 -2.99
C VAL A 122 -28.98 -10.52 -3.35
N PHE A 123 -28.89 -9.72 -4.38
CA PHE A 123 -30.00 -8.97 -4.94
C PHE A 123 -30.32 -9.49 -6.34
N ILE A 124 -31.59 -9.68 -6.64
CA ILE A 124 -32.05 -10.08 -7.96
C ILE A 124 -32.59 -8.83 -8.65
N LYS A 125 -31.97 -8.44 -9.76
CA LYS A 125 -32.39 -7.31 -10.60
C LYS A 125 -32.73 -7.83 -12.01
N GLY A 126 -33.99 -8.15 -12.24
CA GLY A 126 -34.41 -8.77 -13.52
C GLY A 126 -33.77 -10.12 -13.75
N PHE A 127 -32.92 -10.23 -14.79
CA PHE A 127 -32.17 -11.45 -15.13
C PHE A 127 -30.74 -11.48 -14.61
N THR A 128 -30.34 -10.52 -13.77
CA THR A 128 -28.96 -10.42 -13.22
C THR A 128 -28.97 -10.58 -11.71
N TYR A 129 -27.85 -11.09 -11.18
CA TYR A 129 -27.60 -11.19 -9.75
C TYR A 129 -26.52 -10.19 -9.37
N GLU A 130 -26.76 -9.41 -8.33
CA GLU A 130 -25.75 -8.55 -7.71
C GLU A 130 -25.41 -9.14 -6.34
N ILE A 131 -24.12 -9.41 -6.12
CA ILE A 131 -23.62 -9.97 -4.86
C ILE A 131 -22.78 -8.91 -4.17
N GLU A 132 -23.23 -8.48 -3.01
CA GLU A 132 -22.49 -7.56 -2.14
C GLU A 132 -21.82 -8.39 -1.03
N MET A 133 -20.51 -8.30 -0.91
CA MET A 133 -19.73 -8.95 0.15
C MET A 133 -19.05 -7.92 1.02
N HIS A 134 -19.20 -8.06 2.34
CA HIS A 134 -18.49 -7.30 3.35
C HIS A 134 -17.58 -8.24 4.14
N VAL A 135 -16.31 -7.85 4.29
CA VAL A 135 -15.26 -8.58 5.02
C VAL A 135 -14.86 -7.81 6.25
#